data_0928890a6d76408114bbfe775149b5f0
#
_entry.id   0928890a6d76408114bbfe775149b5f0
#
_cell.length_a   1.000
_cell.length_b   1.000
_cell.length_c   1.000
_cell.angle_alpha   90.00
_cell.angle_beta   90.00
_cell.angle_gamma   90.00
#
_symmetry.space_group_name_H-M   'P 1'
#
loop_
_entity.id
_entity.type
_entity.pdbx_description
1 polymer ?
#
loop_
_entity_poly.entity_id
_entity_poly.type
_entity_poly.pdbx_seq_one_letter_code
_entity_poly.pdbx_strand_id
1 'polypeptide(L)'
;AKPTLSNAFAGNKAPEQIQLGDAEKMSTQLNMQIQTHTWVKEIHADRHELVIEKDGQQNVQPYSKLVLAVGANPIRLAIAGDGSDDIHVVNSLIDYRAFRENLAQCNDKRVVILGAGLIGCEFANDLQNTDHDVTVIDLSPRPLGRLLPAHVAEAFQQNLEQSGIRFVLSTTVEKVTKINDGQDYAVTLANGQTLVADIVLSAIGLQPNISLAKTAEIQTSRGVITNSLLETNQTDIFAIGDCAEVNGTLLPYVMPIMQQARALA
;
A
#
# COMPACT_ATOMS: atom_id res chain seq x y z
N ALA A 1 -6.23 9.52 -5.08
CA ALA A 1 -6.75 8.94 -3.83
C ALA A 1 -5.63 8.38 -2.95
N LYS A 2 -4.70 7.58 -3.51
CA LYS A 2 -3.70 6.82 -2.73
C LYS A 2 -2.95 7.64 -1.66
N PRO A 3 -2.44 8.87 -1.93
CA PRO A 3 -1.72 9.65 -0.91
C PRO A 3 -2.57 10.12 0.28
N THR A 4 -3.88 10.03 0.19
CA THR A 4 -4.80 10.51 1.24
C THR A 4 -5.53 9.40 1.98
N LEU A 5 -5.25 8.12 1.66
CA LEU A 5 -5.95 6.98 2.26
C LEU A 5 -5.68 6.85 3.77
N SER A 6 -4.48 7.20 4.23
CA SER A 6 -4.02 7.07 5.61
C SER A 6 -4.36 8.28 6.50
N ASN A 7 -4.98 9.33 5.97
CA ASN A 7 -5.31 10.56 6.71
C ASN A 7 -6.69 11.12 6.38
N ALA A 8 -7.63 10.25 6.07
CA ALA A 8 -8.96 10.64 5.64
C ALA A 8 -10.06 10.43 6.69
N PHE A 9 -9.77 9.70 7.78
CA PHE A 9 -10.74 9.38 8.83
C PHE A 9 -11.02 10.59 9.72
N ALA A 10 -10.00 11.29 10.21
CA ALA A 10 -10.15 12.48 11.04
C ALA A 10 -10.91 13.60 10.30
N GLY A 11 -10.75 13.71 8.99
CA GLY A 11 -11.54 14.60 8.13
C GLY A 11 -12.93 14.06 7.77
N ASN A 12 -13.31 12.88 8.27
CA ASN A 12 -14.55 12.17 7.95
C ASN A 12 -14.85 12.10 6.43
N LYS A 13 -13.80 11.94 5.61
CA LYS A 13 -13.93 11.92 4.15
C LYS A 13 -14.45 10.57 3.67
N ALA A 14 -15.58 10.58 2.99
CA ALA A 14 -16.07 9.41 2.28
C ALA A 14 -15.15 9.01 1.11
N PRO A 15 -15.13 7.75 0.67
CA PRO A 15 -14.29 7.29 -0.43
C PRO A 15 -14.43 8.14 -1.70
N GLU A 16 -15.63 8.60 -2.00
CA GLU A 16 -15.95 9.42 -3.18
C GLU A 16 -15.29 10.82 -3.09
N GLN A 17 -15.11 11.35 -1.89
CA GLN A 17 -14.48 12.66 -1.65
C GLN A 17 -12.95 12.62 -1.79
N ILE A 18 -12.35 11.43 -1.68
CA ILE A 18 -10.90 11.22 -1.84
C ILE A 18 -10.55 11.04 -3.33
N GLN A 19 -11.52 10.63 -4.14
CA GLN A 19 -11.34 10.44 -5.57
C GLN A 19 -11.20 11.79 -6.29
N LEU A 20 -10.07 12.01 -6.98
CA LEU A 20 -9.80 13.26 -7.69
C LEU A 20 -10.58 13.38 -9.01
N GLY A 21 -10.92 12.26 -9.62
CA GLY A 21 -11.70 12.16 -10.83
C GLY A 21 -12.01 10.71 -11.19
N ASP A 22 -13.08 10.50 -11.94
CA ASP A 22 -13.39 9.23 -12.56
C ASP A 22 -12.68 9.07 -13.92
N ALA A 23 -12.83 7.92 -14.56
CA ALA A 23 -12.17 7.61 -15.83
C ALA A 23 -12.61 8.54 -16.96
N GLU A 24 -13.89 8.91 -17.01
CA GLU A 24 -14.46 9.77 -18.07
C GLU A 24 -13.90 11.20 -17.96
N LYS A 25 -13.96 11.77 -16.75
CA LYS A 25 -13.40 13.09 -16.46
C LYS A 25 -11.91 13.15 -16.78
N MET A 26 -11.14 12.14 -16.33
CA MET A 26 -9.69 12.10 -16.56
C MET A 26 -9.37 11.89 -18.05
N SER A 27 -10.14 11.04 -18.75
CA SER A 27 -9.98 10.82 -20.19
C SER A 27 -10.16 12.12 -20.98
N THR A 28 -11.21 12.86 -20.65
CA THR A 28 -11.50 14.16 -21.29
C THR A 28 -10.45 15.21 -20.96
N GLN A 29 -10.09 15.33 -19.67
CA GLN A 29 -9.15 16.35 -19.20
C GLN A 29 -7.74 16.14 -19.76
N LEU A 30 -7.29 14.89 -19.89
CA LEU A 30 -5.94 14.52 -20.32
C LEU A 30 -5.88 14.17 -21.82
N ASN A 31 -7.02 14.21 -22.51
CA ASN A 31 -7.14 13.81 -23.93
C ASN A 31 -6.50 12.42 -24.17
N MET A 32 -6.83 11.45 -23.31
CA MET A 32 -6.29 10.10 -23.38
C MET A 32 -7.39 9.04 -23.23
N GLN A 33 -7.19 7.87 -23.82
CA GLN A 33 -8.09 6.74 -23.63
C GLN A 33 -7.77 6.02 -22.31
N ILE A 34 -8.76 5.88 -21.42
CA ILE A 34 -8.66 5.12 -20.18
C ILE A 34 -9.55 3.89 -20.30
N GLN A 35 -8.94 2.71 -20.28
CA GLN A 35 -9.65 1.43 -20.32
C GLN A 35 -9.76 0.88 -18.89
N THR A 36 -10.92 1.04 -18.29
CA THR A 36 -11.24 0.43 -16.99
C THR A 36 -11.59 -1.05 -17.14
N HIS A 37 -11.48 -1.81 -16.03
CA HIS A 37 -11.77 -3.27 -16.01
C HIS A 37 -10.96 -4.04 -17.06
N THR A 38 -9.75 -3.56 -17.37
CA THR A 38 -8.85 -4.14 -18.37
C THR A 38 -7.53 -4.52 -17.71
N TRP A 39 -7.13 -5.77 -17.85
CA TRP A 39 -5.90 -6.30 -17.29
C TRP A 39 -4.91 -6.63 -18.38
N VAL A 40 -3.67 -6.17 -18.24
CA VAL A 40 -2.57 -6.63 -19.08
C VAL A 40 -2.09 -7.97 -18.51
N LYS A 41 -2.17 -9.02 -19.30
CA LYS A 41 -1.78 -10.39 -18.95
C LYS A 41 -0.34 -10.70 -19.35
N GLU A 42 0.06 -10.25 -20.57
CA GLU A 42 1.36 -10.51 -21.14
C GLU A 42 1.88 -9.30 -21.90
N ILE A 43 3.20 -9.20 -21.98
CA ILE A 43 3.92 -8.24 -22.81
C ILE A 43 4.76 -9.02 -23.79
N HIS A 44 4.58 -8.81 -25.08
CA HIS A 44 5.46 -9.33 -26.13
C HIS A 44 6.35 -8.19 -26.62
N ALA A 45 7.52 -8.06 -25.98
CA ALA A 45 8.44 -6.96 -26.21
C ALA A 45 9.00 -6.94 -27.65
N ASP A 46 9.22 -8.13 -28.22
CA ASP A 46 9.71 -8.34 -29.60
C ASP A 46 8.73 -7.87 -30.68
N ARG A 47 7.44 -7.91 -30.40
CA ARG A 47 6.36 -7.52 -31.33
C ARG A 47 5.69 -6.20 -31.01
N HIS A 48 6.08 -5.57 -29.90
CA HIS A 48 5.42 -4.38 -29.35
C HIS A 48 3.92 -4.58 -29.15
N GLU A 49 3.52 -5.68 -28.53
CA GLU A 49 2.13 -6.07 -28.29
C GLU A 49 1.87 -6.38 -26.81
N LEU A 50 0.68 -6.07 -26.35
CA LEU A 50 0.14 -6.47 -25.07
C LEU A 50 -1.01 -7.45 -25.29
N VAL A 51 -1.06 -8.52 -24.48
CA VAL A 51 -2.29 -9.30 -24.33
C VAL A 51 -3.07 -8.65 -23.19
N ILE A 52 -4.23 -8.10 -23.52
CA ILE A 52 -5.16 -7.50 -22.56
C ILE A 52 -6.38 -8.38 -22.37
N GLU A 53 -6.92 -8.42 -21.16
CA GLU A 53 -8.17 -9.10 -20.84
C GLU A 53 -9.18 -8.10 -20.32
N LYS A 54 -10.36 -8.09 -20.93
CA LYS A 54 -11.52 -7.30 -20.52
C LYS A 54 -12.75 -8.18 -20.60
N ASP A 55 -13.54 -8.21 -19.53
CA ASP A 55 -14.79 -8.99 -19.44
C ASP A 55 -14.62 -10.48 -19.82
N GLY A 56 -13.47 -11.06 -19.46
CA GLY A 56 -13.11 -12.45 -19.76
C GLY A 56 -12.66 -12.72 -21.19
N GLN A 57 -12.58 -11.69 -22.04
CA GLN A 57 -12.09 -11.80 -23.41
C GLN A 57 -10.67 -11.24 -23.54
N GLN A 58 -9.81 -12.00 -24.18
CA GLN A 58 -8.46 -11.55 -24.49
C GLN A 58 -8.38 -10.92 -25.86
N ASN A 59 -7.62 -9.83 -25.93
CA ASN A 59 -7.35 -9.09 -27.16
C ASN A 59 -5.88 -8.69 -27.20
N VAL A 60 -5.36 -8.46 -28.41
CA VAL A 60 -4.01 -7.95 -28.62
C VAL A 60 -4.09 -6.44 -28.82
N GLN A 61 -3.28 -5.69 -28.07
CA GLN A 61 -3.15 -4.25 -28.16
C GLN A 61 -1.72 -3.90 -28.54
N PRO A 62 -1.46 -3.38 -29.76
CA PRO A 62 -0.12 -2.92 -30.14
C PRO A 62 0.24 -1.59 -29.42
N TYR A 63 1.54 -1.36 -29.26
CA TYR A 63 2.08 -0.11 -28.73
C TYR A 63 3.32 0.33 -29.49
N SER A 64 3.59 1.62 -29.54
CA SER A 64 4.87 2.17 -30.01
C SER A 64 5.85 2.36 -28.86
N LYS A 65 5.35 2.78 -27.69
CA LYS A 65 6.09 2.88 -26.42
C LYS A 65 5.21 2.40 -25.28
N LEU A 66 5.81 1.70 -24.32
CA LEU A 66 5.13 1.15 -23.15
C LEU A 66 5.71 1.73 -21.87
N VAL A 67 4.84 2.19 -20.97
CA VAL A 67 5.24 2.63 -19.64
C VAL A 67 4.61 1.71 -18.59
N LEU A 68 5.45 1.03 -17.83
CA LEU A 68 5.01 0.24 -16.69
C LEU A 68 4.83 1.16 -15.47
N ALA A 69 3.59 1.39 -15.07
CA ALA A 69 3.20 2.15 -13.89
C ALA A 69 2.32 1.29 -12.96
N VAL A 70 2.70 0.03 -12.79
CA VAL A 70 1.88 -1.02 -12.14
C VAL A 70 1.93 -0.98 -10.61
N GLY A 71 2.69 -0.03 -10.03
CA GLY A 71 2.70 0.24 -8.61
C GLY A 71 3.32 -0.87 -7.75
N ALA A 72 2.83 -1.01 -6.52
CA ALA A 72 3.29 -1.97 -5.54
C ALA A 72 2.11 -2.61 -4.79
N ASN A 73 2.30 -3.84 -4.33
CA ASN A 73 1.32 -4.60 -3.56
C ASN A 73 1.68 -4.59 -2.06
N PRO A 74 0.70 -4.63 -1.15
CA PRO A 74 0.95 -4.79 0.27
C PRO A 74 1.70 -6.09 0.56
N ILE A 75 2.71 -6.00 1.42
CA ILE A 75 3.37 -7.18 1.97
C ILE A 75 2.38 -7.91 2.88
N ARG A 76 2.26 -9.21 2.70
CA ARG A 76 1.47 -10.08 3.58
C ARG A 76 2.40 -11.01 4.34
N LEU A 77 2.27 -11.02 5.66
CA LEU A 77 2.96 -11.98 6.52
C LEU A 77 2.15 -13.28 6.60
N ALA A 78 2.86 -14.39 6.73
CA ALA A 78 2.26 -15.67 7.06
C ALA A 78 1.96 -15.68 8.58
N ILE A 79 0.83 -15.12 8.97
CA ILE A 79 0.35 -15.07 10.35
C ILE A 79 -0.57 -16.27 10.59
N ALA A 80 -0.37 -16.97 11.71
CA ALA A 80 -1.21 -18.12 12.07
C ALA A 80 -2.59 -17.68 12.60
N GLY A 81 -3.54 -18.62 12.62
CA GLY A 81 -4.87 -18.43 13.21
C GLY A 81 -5.96 -18.14 12.17
N ASP A 82 -7.20 -18.36 12.59
CA ASP A 82 -8.41 -18.23 11.77
C ASP A 82 -8.85 -16.78 11.52
N GLY A 83 -8.23 -15.81 12.17
CA GLY A 83 -8.41 -14.37 11.92
C GLY A 83 -7.35 -13.77 10.98
N SER A 84 -6.39 -14.56 10.49
CA SER A 84 -5.29 -14.05 9.65
C SER A 84 -5.76 -13.47 8.31
N ASP A 85 -6.80 -14.06 7.72
CA ASP A 85 -7.35 -13.62 6.43
C ASP A 85 -8.18 -12.33 6.56
N ASP A 86 -8.61 -11.98 7.77
CA ASP A 86 -9.38 -10.77 8.05
C ASP A 86 -8.48 -9.54 8.33
N ILE A 87 -7.17 -9.72 8.32
CA ILE A 87 -6.23 -8.61 8.49
C ILE A 87 -6.34 -7.66 7.29
N HIS A 88 -6.79 -6.45 7.56
CA HIS A 88 -6.93 -5.41 6.55
C HIS A 88 -5.59 -4.94 6.02
N VAL A 89 -5.60 -4.56 4.75
CA VAL A 89 -4.56 -3.73 4.11
C VAL A 89 -5.28 -2.57 3.41
N VAL A 90 -4.68 -1.39 3.38
CA VAL A 90 -5.27 -0.24 2.69
C VAL A 90 -4.27 0.33 1.70
N ASN A 91 -4.38 -0.09 0.44
CA ASN A 91 -3.53 0.34 -0.67
C ASN A 91 -4.34 0.91 -1.86
N SER A 92 -5.64 0.75 -1.84
CA SER A 92 -6.57 1.23 -2.87
C SER A 92 -7.80 1.89 -2.24
N LEU A 93 -8.60 2.58 -3.05
CA LEU A 93 -9.86 3.17 -2.60
C LEU A 93 -10.88 2.09 -2.21
N ILE A 94 -10.82 0.92 -2.83
CA ILE A 94 -11.66 -0.23 -2.50
C ILE A 94 -11.30 -0.74 -1.10
N ASP A 95 -10.01 -0.92 -0.82
CA ASP A 95 -9.55 -1.34 0.51
C ASP A 95 -9.93 -0.33 1.58
N TYR A 96 -9.79 0.98 1.29
CA TYR A 96 -10.19 2.05 2.22
C TYR A 96 -11.69 1.98 2.53
N ARG A 97 -12.54 1.76 1.51
CA ARG A 97 -13.99 1.62 1.70
C ARG A 97 -14.30 0.44 2.62
N ALA A 98 -13.75 -0.74 2.32
CA ALA A 98 -13.96 -1.95 3.13
C ALA A 98 -13.47 -1.76 4.58
N PHE A 99 -12.28 -1.17 4.75
CA PHE A 99 -11.74 -0.90 6.09
C PHE A 99 -12.64 0.09 6.87
N ARG A 100 -13.11 1.17 6.22
CA ARG A 100 -14.02 2.15 6.82
C ARG A 100 -15.35 1.55 7.21
N GLU A 101 -15.94 0.71 6.36
CA GLU A 101 -17.21 0.02 6.63
C GLU A 101 -17.09 -0.92 7.83
N ASN A 102 -16.01 -1.70 7.90
CA ASN A 102 -15.76 -2.60 9.03
C ASN A 102 -15.45 -1.81 10.30
N LEU A 103 -14.67 -0.74 10.23
CA LEU A 103 -14.38 0.12 11.36
C LEU A 103 -15.64 0.75 11.97
N ALA A 104 -16.62 1.09 11.13
CA ALA A 104 -17.91 1.64 11.59
C ALA A 104 -18.78 0.63 12.35
N GLN A 105 -18.48 -0.67 12.25
CA GLN A 105 -19.19 -1.75 12.95
C GLN A 105 -18.50 -2.13 14.27
N CYS A 106 -17.30 -1.63 14.55
CA CYS A 106 -16.56 -1.91 15.76
C CYS A 106 -17.24 -1.27 16.98
N ASN A 107 -17.45 -2.06 18.05
CA ASN A 107 -18.10 -1.60 19.26
C ASN A 107 -17.15 -0.82 20.18
N ASP A 108 -15.97 -1.40 20.45
CA ASP A 108 -15.00 -0.86 21.41
C ASP A 108 -13.91 -0.02 20.72
N LYS A 109 -13.93 0.04 19.39
CA LYS A 109 -13.01 0.84 18.56
C LYS A 109 -11.52 0.55 18.78
N ARG A 110 -11.16 -0.69 19.17
CA ARG A 110 -9.79 -1.14 19.40
C ARG A 110 -9.15 -1.51 18.06
N VAL A 111 -8.16 -0.75 17.64
CA VAL A 111 -7.44 -0.97 16.39
C VAL A 111 -6.01 -1.39 16.67
N VAL A 112 -5.61 -2.54 16.16
CA VAL A 112 -4.21 -2.98 16.16
C VAL A 112 -3.61 -2.76 14.79
N ILE A 113 -2.51 -1.99 14.72
CA ILE A 113 -1.78 -1.69 13.49
C ILE A 113 -0.44 -2.40 13.51
N LEU A 114 -0.17 -3.20 12.48
CA LEU A 114 1.10 -3.87 12.24
C LEU A 114 1.98 -2.96 11.39
N GLY A 115 3.10 -2.53 11.95
CA GLY A 115 4.07 -1.66 11.29
C GLY A 115 4.00 -0.20 11.76
N ALA A 116 5.12 0.28 12.34
CA ALA A 116 5.33 1.67 12.76
C ALA A 116 6.15 2.47 11.72
N GLY A 117 5.94 2.17 10.42
CA GLY A 117 6.44 2.97 9.30
C GLY A 117 5.57 4.22 9.06
N LEU A 118 5.84 4.96 7.98
CA LEU A 118 5.08 6.19 7.63
C LEU A 118 3.57 5.94 7.60
N ILE A 119 3.13 4.95 6.83
CA ILE A 119 1.71 4.65 6.65
C ILE A 119 1.05 4.21 7.97
N GLY A 120 1.73 3.35 8.74
CA GLY A 120 1.19 2.90 10.02
C GLY A 120 1.04 4.02 11.04
N CYS A 121 2.04 4.92 11.13
CA CYS A 121 1.99 6.09 12.00
C CYS A 121 0.94 7.12 11.54
N GLU A 122 0.75 7.30 10.21
CA GLU A 122 -0.30 8.16 9.68
C GLU A 122 -1.69 7.61 10.04
N PHE A 123 -1.95 6.32 9.82
CA PHE A 123 -3.21 5.69 10.23
C PHE A 123 -3.44 5.77 11.74
N ALA A 124 -2.38 5.51 12.54
CA ALA A 124 -2.48 5.58 13.98
C ALA A 124 -2.91 6.97 14.45
N ASN A 125 -2.26 8.02 13.95
CA ASN A 125 -2.59 9.40 14.28
C ASN A 125 -3.99 9.80 13.79
N ASP A 126 -4.37 9.38 12.59
CA ASP A 126 -5.67 9.73 11.99
C ASP A 126 -6.83 9.04 12.75
N LEU A 127 -6.68 7.76 13.09
CA LEU A 127 -7.66 6.99 13.85
C LEU A 127 -7.78 7.46 15.30
N GLN A 128 -6.66 7.79 15.96
CA GLN A 128 -6.68 8.35 17.32
C GLN A 128 -7.49 9.65 17.39
N ASN A 129 -7.42 10.48 16.34
CA ASN A 129 -8.21 11.71 16.25
C ASN A 129 -9.72 11.46 16.03
N THR A 130 -10.15 10.19 15.92
CA THR A 130 -11.55 9.77 15.78
C THR A 130 -12.00 8.84 16.91
N ASP A 131 -11.41 8.99 18.09
CA ASP A 131 -11.72 8.26 19.32
C ASP A 131 -11.54 6.73 19.23
N HIS A 132 -10.57 6.27 18.42
CA HIS A 132 -10.19 4.86 18.39
C HIS A 132 -9.05 4.59 19.38
N ASP A 133 -9.10 3.44 20.04
CA ASP A 133 -8.02 2.93 20.90
C ASP A 133 -6.98 2.24 20.02
N VAL A 134 -5.88 2.93 19.73
CA VAL A 134 -4.90 2.48 18.73
C VAL A 134 -3.66 1.90 19.40
N THR A 135 -3.30 0.66 19.01
CA THR A 135 -2.03 0.03 19.37
C THR A 135 -1.23 -0.29 18.12
N VAL A 136 0.01 0.19 18.05
CA VAL A 136 0.94 -0.04 16.92
C VAL A 136 2.02 -1.03 17.33
N ILE A 137 2.24 -2.06 16.52
CA ILE A 137 3.23 -3.13 16.75
C ILE A 137 4.31 -3.04 15.68
N ASP A 138 5.59 -3.11 16.06
CA ASP A 138 6.69 -3.14 15.09
C ASP A 138 7.89 -3.96 15.60
N LEU A 139 8.61 -4.58 14.66
CA LEU A 139 9.89 -5.26 14.93
C LEU A 139 11.00 -4.27 15.31
N SER A 140 10.92 -3.03 14.82
CA SER A 140 11.87 -1.97 15.17
C SER A 140 11.70 -1.55 16.64
N PRO A 141 12.79 -1.16 17.32
CA PRO A 141 12.70 -0.60 18.66
C PRO A 141 12.15 0.83 18.71
N ARG A 142 11.86 1.45 17.55
CA ARG A 142 11.34 2.81 17.45
C ARG A 142 10.45 2.97 16.20
N PRO A 143 9.39 3.80 16.26
CA PRO A 143 8.63 4.16 15.07
C PRO A 143 9.53 4.94 14.10
N LEU A 144 9.28 4.78 12.80
CA LEU A 144 10.07 5.40 11.73
C LEU A 144 11.59 5.14 11.83
N GLY A 145 12.02 4.07 12.50
CA GLY A 145 13.41 3.81 12.84
C GLY A 145 14.36 3.64 11.65
N ARG A 146 13.82 3.42 10.43
CA ARG A 146 14.59 3.39 9.17
C ARG A 146 14.75 4.75 8.52
N LEU A 147 13.99 5.75 8.95
CA LEU A 147 13.87 7.06 8.30
C LEU A 147 14.42 8.18 9.18
N LEU A 148 14.31 8.04 10.51
CA LEU A 148 14.67 9.07 11.46
C LEU A 148 15.87 8.66 12.31
N PRO A 149 16.76 9.62 12.69
CA PRO A 149 17.73 9.43 13.75
C PRO A 149 17.04 9.05 15.06
N ALA A 150 17.73 8.28 15.92
CA ALA A 150 17.15 7.71 17.14
C ALA A 150 16.43 8.73 18.03
N HIS A 151 17.09 9.85 18.34
CA HIS A 151 16.53 10.90 19.20
C HIS A 151 15.29 11.58 18.63
N VAL A 152 15.19 11.68 17.28
CA VAL A 152 14.01 12.25 16.60
C VAL A 152 12.87 11.24 16.63
N ALA A 153 13.16 9.96 16.39
CA ALA A 153 12.17 8.88 16.45
C ALA A 153 11.58 8.71 17.86
N GLU A 154 12.40 8.86 18.90
CA GLU A 154 11.97 8.82 20.30
C GLU A 154 11.07 10.03 20.65
N ALA A 155 11.44 11.23 20.25
CA ALA A 155 10.59 12.41 20.44
C ALA A 155 9.26 12.29 19.69
N PHE A 156 9.28 11.76 18.47
CA PHE A 156 8.09 11.47 17.69
C PHE A 156 7.19 10.45 18.38
N GLN A 157 7.76 9.34 18.90
CA GLN A 157 7.03 8.34 19.66
C GLN A 157 6.35 8.95 20.89
N GLN A 158 7.09 9.69 21.70
CA GLN A 158 6.56 10.35 22.90
C GLN A 158 5.38 11.29 22.57
N ASN A 159 5.45 12.01 21.46
CA ASN A 159 4.37 12.88 21.04
C ASN A 159 3.10 12.09 20.69
N LEU A 160 3.22 10.98 19.95
CA LEU A 160 2.09 10.10 19.63
C LEU A 160 1.54 9.37 20.86
N GLU A 161 2.40 8.96 21.79
CA GLU A 161 1.96 8.36 23.07
C GLU A 161 1.18 9.35 23.94
N GLN A 162 1.59 10.62 23.95
CA GLN A 162 0.82 11.69 24.63
C GLN A 162 -0.56 11.92 24.03
N SER A 163 -0.76 11.62 22.75
CA SER A 163 -2.08 11.66 22.13
C SER A 163 -2.92 10.41 22.39
N GLY A 164 -2.37 9.39 23.08
CA GLY A 164 -3.09 8.17 23.47
C GLY A 164 -2.76 6.93 22.65
N ILE A 165 -1.88 7.02 21.63
CA ILE A 165 -1.45 5.86 20.84
C ILE A 165 -0.51 4.99 21.69
N ARG A 166 -0.74 3.67 21.69
CA ARG A 166 0.17 2.72 22.36
C ARG A 166 1.12 2.10 21.35
N PHE A 167 2.40 1.98 21.71
CA PHE A 167 3.41 1.26 20.92
C PHE A 167 3.84 -0.01 21.63
N VAL A 168 3.89 -1.14 20.90
CA VAL A 168 4.47 -2.41 21.32
C VAL A 168 5.58 -2.75 20.33
N LEU A 169 6.78 -2.33 20.65
CA LEU A 169 7.95 -2.35 19.76
C LEU A 169 8.86 -3.55 20.06
N SER A 170 9.83 -3.82 19.17
CA SER A 170 10.76 -4.95 19.25
C SER A 170 10.07 -6.32 19.28
N THR A 171 8.90 -6.43 18.66
CA THR A 171 8.12 -7.67 18.55
C THR A 171 7.30 -7.70 17.26
N THR A 172 6.69 -8.83 16.97
CA THR A 172 5.81 -9.01 15.81
C THR A 172 4.58 -9.82 16.20
N VAL A 173 3.60 -9.87 15.32
CA VAL A 173 2.41 -10.73 15.47
C VAL A 173 2.73 -12.13 14.95
N GLU A 174 2.44 -13.13 15.75
CA GLU A 174 2.56 -14.55 15.39
C GLU A 174 1.21 -15.16 15.02
N LYS A 175 0.15 -14.75 15.71
CA LYS A 175 -1.17 -15.36 15.54
C LYS A 175 -2.29 -14.34 15.70
N VAL A 176 -3.32 -14.45 14.86
CA VAL A 176 -4.60 -13.73 15.01
C VAL A 176 -5.72 -14.76 15.04
N THR A 177 -6.48 -14.78 16.14
CA THR A 177 -7.56 -15.75 16.35
C THR A 177 -8.86 -15.00 16.60
N LYS A 178 -9.95 -15.46 15.98
CA LYS A 178 -11.30 -14.95 16.23
C LYS A 178 -11.75 -15.31 17.63
N ILE A 179 -12.33 -14.37 18.33
CA ILE A 179 -12.96 -14.54 19.66
C ILE A 179 -14.35 -13.88 19.67
N ASN A 180 -15.13 -14.11 20.70
CA ASN A 180 -16.46 -13.53 20.86
C ASN A 180 -17.37 -13.74 19.63
N ASP A 181 -17.48 -15.00 19.18
CA ASP A 181 -18.24 -15.41 17.98
C ASP A 181 -17.80 -14.69 16.69
N GLY A 182 -16.50 -14.34 16.62
CA GLY A 182 -15.90 -13.69 15.46
C GLY A 182 -16.06 -12.18 15.40
N GLN A 183 -16.54 -11.57 16.48
CA GLN A 183 -16.68 -10.10 16.58
C GLN A 183 -15.37 -9.41 16.90
N ASP A 184 -14.45 -10.11 17.61
CA ASP A 184 -13.17 -9.59 18.06
C ASP A 184 -12.03 -10.52 17.62
N TYR A 185 -10.80 -10.03 17.78
CA TYR A 185 -9.57 -10.75 17.51
C TYR A 185 -8.66 -10.77 18.74
N ALA A 186 -8.12 -11.94 19.06
CA ALA A 186 -6.97 -12.11 19.93
C ALA A 186 -5.69 -12.08 19.10
N VAL A 187 -4.89 -11.05 19.26
CA VAL A 187 -3.62 -10.82 18.55
C VAL A 187 -2.47 -11.24 19.45
N THR A 188 -1.87 -12.40 19.19
CA THR A 188 -0.75 -12.95 19.95
C THR A 188 0.57 -12.51 19.35
N LEU A 189 1.44 -11.95 20.18
CA LEU A 189 2.76 -11.44 19.80
C LEU A 189 3.87 -12.44 20.11
N ALA A 190 5.00 -12.32 19.41
CA ALA A 190 6.19 -13.14 19.61
C ALA A 190 6.81 -13.06 21.02
N ASN A 191 6.53 -11.99 21.76
CA ASN A 191 6.95 -11.84 23.16
C ASN A 191 5.99 -12.51 24.17
N GLY A 192 4.95 -13.22 23.69
CA GLY A 192 3.94 -13.90 24.50
C GLY A 192 2.76 -13.02 24.95
N GLN A 193 2.78 -11.74 24.70
CA GLN A 193 1.66 -10.85 24.99
C GLN A 193 0.48 -11.13 24.03
N THR A 194 -0.75 -11.01 24.53
CA THR A 194 -1.95 -11.05 23.70
C THR A 194 -2.74 -9.75 23.86
N LEU A 195 -3.11 -9.16 22.74
CA LEU A 195 -3.97 -7.97 22.66
C LEU A 195 -5.34 -8.38 22.14
N VAL A 196 -6.36 -7.66 22.57
CA VAL A 196 -7.71 -7.78 21.98
C VAL A 196 -7.94 -6.60 21.03
N ALA A 197 -8.44 -6.90 19.84
CA ALA A 197 -8.74 -5.91 18.81
C ALA A 197 -10.10 -6.18 18.17
N ASP A 198 -10.82 -5.12 17.79
CA ASP A 198 -12.00 -5.23 16.93
C ASP A 198 -11.59 -5.31 15.46
N ILE A 199 -10.44 -4.73 15.12
CA ILE A 199 -9.91 -4.74 13.75
C ILE A 199 -8.39 -4.72 13.76
N VAL A 200 -7.80 -5.42 12.79
CA VAL A 200 -6.34 -5.47 12.60
C VAL A 200 -5.99 -4.91 11.23
N LEU A 201 -5.09 -3.92 11.20
CA LEU A 201 -4.59 -3.29 9.98
C LEU A 201 -3.10 -3.60 9.78
N SER A 202 -2.73 -4.12 8.62
CA SER A 202 -1.33 -4.31 8.25
C SER A 202 -0.81 -3.14 7.41
N ALA A 203 0.22 -2.46 7.93
CA ALA A 203 0.94 -1.35 7.30
C ALA A 203 2.46 -1.60 7.26
N ILE A 204 2.88 -2.86 7.06
CA ILE A 204 4.28 -3.31 7.12
C ILE A 204 5.10 -2.98 5.88
N GLY A 205 4.51 -2.30 4.92
CA GLY A 205 5.15 -1.86 3.68
C GLY A 205 4.58 -2.47 2.42
N LEU A 206 5.17 -2.06 1.31
CA LEU A 206 4.76 -2.45 -0.03
C LEU A 206 5.91 -3.14 -0.75
N GLN A 207 5.58 -4.07 -1.63
CA GLN A 207 6.52 -4.73 -2.54
C GLN A 207 6.20 -4.31 -3.96
N PRO A 208 7.18 -3.81 -4.74
CA PRO A 208 7.02 -3.47 -6.14
C PRO A 208 6.38 -4.60 -6.95
N ASN A 209 5.41 -4.26 -7.79
CA ASN A 209 4.78 -5.25 -8.66
C ASN A 209 5.67 -5.47 -9.89
N ILE A 210 6.36 -6.61 -9.92
CA ILE A 210 7.33 -6.97 -10.97
C ILE A 210 6.89 -8.21 -11.76
N SER A 211 5.74 -8.78 -11.46
CA SER A 211 5.30 -10.05 -12.06
C SER A 211 5.15 -9.96 -13.58
N LEU A 212 4.48 -8.92 -14.07
CA LEU A 212 4.30 -8.69 -15.50
C LEU A 212 5.63 -8.43 -16.23
N ALA A 213 6.54 -7.69 -15.60
CA ALA A 213 7.87 -7.44 -16.17
C ALA A 213 8.69 -8.73 -16.32
N LYS A 214 8.63 -9.62 -15.32
CA LYS A 214 9.33 -10.91 -15.37
C LYS A 214 8.86 -11.80 -16.51
N THR A 215 7.57 -11.82 -16.84
CA THR A 215 7.04 -12.64 -17.94
C THR A 215 7.51 -12.15 -19.31
N ALA A 216 7.95 -10.89 -19.41
CA ALA A 216 8.44 -10.25 -20.63
C ALA A 216 9.97 -10.14 -20.70
N GLU A 217 10.70 -10.88 -19.86
CA GLU A 217 12.17 -10.84 -19.78
C GLU A 217 12.74 -9.42 -19.51
N ILE A 218 11.92 -8.56 -18.92
CA ILE A 218 12.36 -7.25 -18.43
C ILE A 218 13.12 -7.48 -17.12
N GLN A 219 14.32 -6.92 -17.03
CA GLN A 219 15.18 -7.09 -15.86
C GLN A 219 14.53 -6.52 -14.61
N THR A 220 14.57 -7.33 -13.56
CA THR A 220 14.01 -6.98 -12.24
C THR A 220 14.98 -7.35 -11.13
N SER A 221 14.96 -6.57 -10.04
CA SER A 221 15.59 -6.88 -8.77
C SER A 221 14.54 -6.70 -7.66
N ARG A 222 14.64 -5.68 -6.84
CA ARG A 222 13.56 -5.29 -5.92
C ARG A 222 12.39 -4.62 -6.65
N GLY A 223 12.65 -3.98 -7.80
CA GLY A 223 11.70 -3.37 -8.71
C GLY A 223 12.03 -3.72 -10.16
N VAL A 224 11.34 -3.09 -11.10
CA VAL A 224 11.69 -3.10 -12.52
C VAL A 224 12.91 -2.21 -12.70
N ILE A 225 14.03 -2.79 -13.14
CA ILE A 225 15.31 -2.07 -13.28
C ILE A 225 15.23 -1.09 -14.46
N THR A 226 15.57 0.17 -14.18
CA THR A 226 15.69 1.21 -15.19
C THR A 226 16.98 2.03 -15.03
N ASN A 227 17.40 2.67 -16.10
CA ASN A 227 18.42 3.71 -16.05
C ASN A 227 17.84 5.07 -15.60
N SER A 228 18.65 6.14 -15.61
CA SER A 228 18.23 7.50 -15.24
C SER A 228 17.20 8.12 -16.19
N LEU A 229 17.05 7.57 -17.40
CA LEU A 229 16.06 7.95 -18.40
C LEU A 229 14.77 7.13 -18.29
N LEU A 230 14.66 6.29 -17.24
CA LEU A 230 13.52 5.41 -16.95
C LEU A 230 13.35 4.28 -17.97
N GLU A 231 14.36 4.02 -18.81
CA GLU A 231 14.39 2.95 -19.80
C GLU A 231 14.73 1.61 -19.14
N THR A 232 14.01 0.56 -19.51
CA THR A 232 14.32 -0.83 -19.14
C THR A 232 15.37 -1.42 -20.10
N ASN A 233 15.71 -2.70 -19.93
CA ASN A 233 16.55 -3.43 -20.90
C ASN A 233 15.83 -3.78 -22.21
N GLN A 234 14.51 -3.61 -22.29
CA GLN A 234 13.73 -3.83 -23.49
C GLN A 234 13.47 -2.50 -24.21
N THR A 235 13.69 -2.49 -25.52
CA THR A 235 13.50 -1.28 -26.35
C THR A 235 12.08 -0.75 -26.23
N ASP A 236 11.94 0.58 -26.12
CA ASP A 236 10.65 1.29 -26.02
C ASP A 236 9.78 0.89 -24.83
N ILE A 237 10.37 0.25 -23.80
CA ILE A 237 9.69 -0.07 -22.55
C ILE A 237 10.34 0.68 -21.39
N PHE A 238 9.53 1.44 -20.67
CA PHE A 238 9.89 2.29 -19.53
C PHE A 238 9.18 1.82 -18.26
N ALA A 239 9.70 2.20 -17.07
CA ALA A 239 9.00 1.99 -15.83
C ALA A 239 9.09 3.22 -14.92
N ILE A 240 7.98 3.54 -14.22
CA ILE A 240 7.87 4.66 -13.28
C ILE A 240 7.08 4.27 -12.02
N GLY A 241 7.22 5.08 -11.00
CA GLY A 241 6.45 4.94 -9.76
C GLY A 241 6.94 3.83 -8.86
N ASP A 242 6.03 3.30 -8.02
CA ASP A 242 6.38 2.33 -6.96
C ASP A 242 6.97 1.02 -7.51
N CYS A 243 6.76 0.67 -8.77
CA CYS A 243 7.33 -0.52 -9.37
C CYS A 243 8.75 -0.33 -9.92
N ALA A 244 9.21 0.91 -10.14
CA ALA A 244 10.49 1.20 -10.78
C ALA A 244 11.65 1.22 -9.79
N GLU A 245 12.75 0.54 -10.15
CA GLU A 245 14.05 0.61 -9.47
C GLU A 245 15.04 1.40 -10.35
N VAL A 246 15.09 2.73 -10.14
CA VAL A 246 15.88 3.65 -10.94
C VAL A 246 17.31 3.68 -10.43
N ASN A 247 18.30 3.27 -11.25
CA ASN A 247 19.70 3.18 -10.86
C ASN A 247 19.91 2.46 -9.50
N GLY A 248 19.22 1.36 -9.27
CA GLY A 248 19.30 0.57 -8.03
C GLY A 248 18.56 1.17 -6.83
N THR A 249 17.77 2.22 -7.03
CA THR A 249 17.04 2.90 -5.94
C THR A 249 15.52 2.83 -6.14
N LEU A 250 14.80 2.42 -5.09
CA LEU A 250 13.34 2.50 -5.02
C LEU A 250 12.94 3.78 -4.31
N LEU A 251 12.09 4.59 -4.93
CA LEU A 251 11.60 5.85 -4.38
C LEU A 251 10.05 5.91 -4.42
N PRO A 252 9.37 5.12 -3.59
CA PRO A 252 7.90 5.02 -3.59
C PRO A 252 7.26 6.22 -2.88
N TYR A 253 7.58 7.42 -3.32
CA TYR A 253 7.08 8.68 -2.77
C TYR A 253 6.50 9.55 -3.88
N VAL A 254 5.49 10.35 -3.53
CA VAL A 254 4.73 11.18 -4.50
C VAL A 254 5.64 12.10 -5.31
N MET A 255 6.57 12.80 -4.66
CA MET A 255 7.43 13.76 -5.35
C MET A 255 8.36 13.11 -6.38
N PRO A 256 9.12 12.04 -6.07
CA PRO A 256 9.89 11.30 -7.07
C PRO A 256 9.03 10.77 -8.23
N ILE A 257 7.85 10.21 -7.95
CA ILE A 257 6.94 9.71 -8.99
C ILE A 257 6.51 10.83 -9.93
N MET A 258 6.17 12.01 -9.39
CA MET A 258 5.83 13.18 -10.22
C MET A 258 7.00 13.66 -11.08
N GLN A 259 8.24 13.62 -10.55
CA GLN A 259 9.43 13.96 -11.34
C GLN A 259 9.68 12.93 -12.46
N GLN A 260 9.56 11.64 -12.15
CA GLN A 260 9.66 10.57 -13.17
C GLN A 260 8.64 10.76 -14.28
N ALA A 261 7.38 11.02 -13.93
CA ALA A 261 6.33 11.25 -14.91
C ALA A 261 6.61 12.47 -15.80
N ARG A 262 7.14 13.55 -15.23
CA ARG A 262 7.53 14.77 -15.99
C ARG A 262 8.75 14.55 -16.86
N ALA A 263 9.70 13.74 -16.42
CA ALA A 263 10.90 13.44 -17.21
C ALA A 263 10.59 12.54 -18.41
N LEU A 264 9.53 11.73 -18.32
CA LEU A 264 9.13 10.81 -19.38
C LEU A 264 8.18 11.46 -20.39
N ALA A 265 7.45 12.53 -20.03
CA ALA A 265 6.51 13.24 -20.91
C ALA A 265 7.22 14.19 -21.88
#